data_536f04cefa257b29f119a1c456875e5d
#
_entry.id   536f04cefa257b29f119a1c456875e5d
#
_cell.length_a   1.000
_cell.length_b   1.000
_cell.length_c   1.000
_cell.angle_alpha   90.00
_cell.angle_beta   90.00
_cell.angle_gamma   90.00
#
_symmetry.space_group_name_H-M   'P 1'
#
loop_
_entity.id
_entity.type
_entity.pdbx_description
1 polymer ?
#
loop_
_entity_poly.entity_id
_entity_poly.type
_entity_poly.pdbx_seq_one_letter_code
_entity_poly.pdbx_strand_id
1 'polypeptide(L)'
;IRLYFRTREGLESPDATISVLPFIYEMIGRERRIAKQAGITMNVNVLRSESIGDIHIKSADPAAAPAIRFNFLSSPHDRDGLLAAMRKGRELMASPPLAAMVGGEIAPGIDKQTDAELLEWVRNNAETTYHPIGTCKMGMDPMAVVDSQLRVHGIEGLRVADASIMPT
;
A
#
# COMPACT_ATOMS: atom_id res chain seq x y z
N ILE A 1 -5.52 -13.77 -8.58
CA ILE A 1 -5.85 -12.88 -9.72
C ILE A 1 -5.56 -11.45 -9.30
N ARG A 2 -5.01 -10.64 -10.22
CA ARG A 2 -4.76 -9.22 -9.98
C ARG A 2 -5.32 -8.40 -11.13
N LEU A 3 -5.98 -7.29 -10.78
CA LEU A 3 -6.50 -6.28 -11.67
C LEU A 3 -5.70 -4.99 -11.49
N TYR A 4 -5.30 -4.36 -12.60
CA TYR A 4 -4.72 -3.01 -12.64
C TYR A 4 -5.72 -2.09 -13.32
N PHE A 5 -6.00 -0.94 -12.75
CA PHE A 5 -6.97 0.00 -13.31
C PHE A 5 -6.63 1.45 -12.96
N ARG A 6 -7.29 2.38 -13.65
CA ARG A 6 -7.20 3.81 -13.37
C ARG A 6 -8.33 4.21 -12.43
N THR A 7 -8.00 4.93 -11.37
CA THR A 7 -9.00 5.41 -10.39
C THR A 7 -9.81 6.59 -10.90
N ARG A 8 -9.29 7.30 -11.92
CA ARG A 8 -9.92 8.43 -12.59
C ARG A 8 -9.54 8.50 -14.07
N GLU A 9 -10.30 9.25 -14.83
CA GLU A 9 -10.00 9.51 -16.24
C GLU A 9 -8.74 10.38 -16.40
N GLY A 10 -8.12 10.32 -17.59
CA GLY A 10 -6.96 11.13 -17.95
C GLY A 10 -5.60 10.64 -17.42
N LEU A 11 -5.55 9.58 -16.64
CA LEU A 11 -4.27 8.99 -16.23
C LEU A 11 -3.63 8.22 -17.39
N GLU A 12 -2.32 8.37 -17.57
CA GLU A 12 -1.57 7.65 -18.61
C GLU A 12 -1.47 6.15 -18.33
N SER A 13 -1.35 5.78 -17.06
CA SER A 13 -1.18 4.39 -16.61
C SER A 13 -2.12 4.06 -15.44
N PRO A 14 -2.35 2.76 -15.14
CA PRO A 14 -3.02 2.35 -13.92
C PRO A 14 -2.32 2.90 -12.68
N ASP A 15 -3.12 3.38 -11.72
CA ASP A 15 -2.67 3.93 -10.44
C ASP A 15 -3.18 3.14 -9.24
N ALA A 16 -3.99 2.10 -9.47
CA ALA A 16 -4.48 1.22 -8.42
C ALA A 16 -4.53 -0.24 -8.86
N THR A 17 -4.52 -1.13 -7.88
CA THR A 17 -4.62 -2.57 -8.11
C THR A 17 -5.56 -3.22 -7.10
N ILE A 18 -6.24 -4.27 -7.54
CA ILE A 18 -7.00 -5.18 -6.71
C ILE A 18 -6.43 -6.58 -6.88
N SER A 19 -6.00 -7.19 -5.79
CA SER A 19 -5.58 -8.59 -5.76
C SER A 19 -6.66 -9.44 -5.09
N VAL A 20 -7.13 -10.47 -5.77
CA VAL A 20 -8.15 -11.39 -5.25
C VAL A 20 -7.50 -12.67 -4.79
N LEU A 21 -7.69 -13.01 -3.53
CA LEU A 21 -7.20 -14.22 -2.87
C LEU A 21 -8.39 -15.15 -2.57
N PRO A 22 -8.27 -16.46 -2.80
CA PRO A 22 -9.38 -17.42 -2.65
C PRO A 22 -9.59 -17.88 -1.19
N PHE A 23 -9.36 -17.02 -0.23
CA PHE A 23 -9.54 -17.28 1.20
C PHE A 23 -9.73 -15.97 1.97
N ILE A 24 -10.24 -16.08 3.19
CA ILE A 24 -10.38 -14.96 4.13
C ILE A 24 -9.24 -15.05 5.14
N TYR A 25 -8.65 -13.88 5.46
CA TYR A 25 -7.79 -13.74 6.62
C TYR A 25 -8.59 -13.37 7.86
N GLU A 26 -8.22 -13.96 8.98
CA GLU A 26 -8.65 -13.54 10.31
C GLU A 26 -7.46 -13.23 11.20
N MET A 27 -7.63 -12.29 12.13
CA MET A 27 -6.63 -11.98 13.13
C MET A 27 -6.93 -12.72 14.43
N ILE A 28 -5.99 -13.52 14.90
CA ILE A 28 -6.06 -14.17 16.21
C ILE A 28 -4.93 -13.60 17.07
N GLY A 29 -5.27 -12.62 17.89
CA GLY A 29 -4.27 -11.79 18.58
C GLY A 29 -3.46 -10.96 17.59
N ARG A 30 -2.17 -11.23 17.46
CA ARG A 30 -1.26 -10.56 16.50
C ARG A 30 -0.93 -11.42 15.28
N GLU A 31 -1.46 -12.63 15.19
CA GLU A 31 -1.20 -13.54 14.09
C GLU A 31 -2.31 -13.47 13.05
N ARG A 32 -1.90 -13.41 11.79
CA ARG A 32 -2.81 -13.55 10.65
C ARG A 32 -2.92 -15.02 10.30
N ARG A 33 -4.14 -15.52 10.23
CA ARG A 33 -4.44 -16.91 9.83
C ARG A 33 -5.47 -16.94 8.72
N ILE A 34 -5.50 -18.04 7.99
CA ILE A 34 -6.58 -18.31 7.04
C ILE A 34 -7.79 -18.76 7.84
N ALA A 35 -8.93 -18.08 7.66
CA ALA A 35 -10.18 -18.41 8.30
C ALA A 35 -10.71 -19.77 7.81
N LYS A 36 -11.44 -20.46 8.68
CA LYS A 36 -12.14 -21.71 8.29
C LYS A 36 -13.36 -21.44 7.41
N GLN A 37 -13.90 -20.24 7.46
CA GLN A 37 -15.02 -19.82 6.62
C GLN A 37 -14.57 -19.69 5.17
N ALA A 38 -15.38 -20.23 4.25
CA ALA A 38 -15.15 -20.03 2.81
C ALA A 38 -15.42 -18.57 2.41
N GLY A 39 -14.58 -18.04 1.54
CA GLY A 39 -14.72 -16.69 1.03
C GLY A 39 -13.46 -16.20 0.32
N ILE A 40 -13.47 -14.95 -0.06
CA ILE A 40 -12.37 -14.30 -0.76
C ILE A 40 -11.93 -13.03 -0.03
N THR A 41 -10.68 -12.67 -0.21
CA THR A 41 -10.14 -11.36 0.21
C THR A 41 -9.75 -10.55 -1.02
N MET A 42 -10.19 -9.30 -1.09
CA MET A 42 -9.75 -8.33 -2.08
C MET A 42 -8.80 -7.33 -1.42
N ASN A 43 -7.51 -7.43 -1.74
CA ASN A 43 -6.55 -6.43 -1.31
C ASN A 43 -6.49 -5.32 -2.35
N VAL A 44 -6.74 -4.09 -1.92
CA VAL A 44 -6.69 -2.89 -2.76
C VAL A 44 -5.44 -2.08 -2.42
N ASN A 45 -4.74 -1.58 -3.43
CA ASN A 45 -3.53 -0.79 -3.24
C ASN A 45 -3.47 0.37 -4.22
N VAL A 46 -2.96 1.51 -3.76
CA VAL A 46 -2.53 2.62 -4.61
C VAL A 46 -1.12 2.33 -5.11
N LEU A 47 -0.85 2.54 -6.40
CA LEU A 47 0.44 2.25 -7.03
C LEU A 47 1.37 3.46 -7.13
N ARG A 48 0.82 4.67 -7.06
CA ARG A 48 1.55 5.94 -7.22
C ARG A 48 1.35 6.79 -5.97
N SER A 49 1.80 6.27 -4.82
CA SER A 49 1.61 6.93 -3.53
C SER A 49 2.39 8.23 -3.45
N GLU A 50 1.74 9.30 -2.97
CA GLU A 50 2.35 10.61 -2.72
C GLU A 50 2.64 10.85 -1.23
N SER A 51 2.09 10.02 -0.34
CA SER A 51 2.41 10.09 1.08
C SER A 51 3.86 9.72 1.32
N ILE A 52 4.61 10.59 2.00
CA ILE A 52 6.03 10.41 2.28
C ILE A 52 6.25 10.31 3.79
N GLY A 53 6.98 9.30 4.19
CA GLY A 53 7.47 9.09 5.54
C GLY A 53 8.96 9.39 5.66
N ASP A 54 9.52 9.03 6.81
CA ASP A 54 10.94 9.20 7.10
C ASP A 54 11.50 8.06 7.96
N ILE A 55 12.82 7.89 7.89
CA ILE A 55 13.59 6.97 8.73
C ILE A 55 14.80 7.70 9.29
N HIS A 56 15.02 7.58 10.62
CA HIS A 56 16.12 8.24 11.31
C HIS A 56 16.84 7.31 12.28
N ILE A 57 18.16 7.48 12.39
CA ILE A 57 18.97 6.84 13.44
C ILE A 57 18.62 7.51 14.79
N LYS A 58 18.36 6.70 15.82
CA LYS A 58 18.04 7.17 17.17
C LYS A 58 19.19 7.10 18.14
N SER A 59 20.24 6.34 17.84
CA SER A 59 21.33 6.02 18.75
C SER A 59 22.60 5.70 17.97
N ALA A 60 23.76 5.88 18.59
CA ALA A 60 25.03 5.37 18.09
C ALA A 60 25.19 3.85 18.24
N ASP A 61 24.31 3.20 19.02
CA ASP A 61 24.27 1.74 19.14
C ASP A 61 23.72 1.14 17.85
N PRO A 62 24.51 0.34 17.10
CA PRO A 62 24.06 -0.28 15.85
C PRO A 62 22.94 -1.32 16.02
N ALA A 63 22.72 -1.82 17.24
CA ALA A 63 21.61 -2.73 17.54
C ALA A 63 20.28 -2.00 17.83
N ALA A 64 20.31 -0.69 18.03
CA ALA A 64 19.11 0.09 18.26
C ALA A 64 18.29 0.23 16.96
N ALA A 65 17.03 -0.22 16.99
CA ALA A 65 16.13 -0.05 15.83
C ALA A 65 15.94 1.43 15.48
N PRO A 66 15.93 1.80 14.20
CA PRO A 66 15.71 3.18 13.77
C PRO A 66 14.29 3.67 14.13
N ALA A 67 14.12 4.99 14.10
CA ALA A 67 12.79 5.59 14.09
C ALA A 67 12.24 5.53 12.67
N ILE A 68 11.10 4.89 12.48
CA ILE A 68 10.42 4.77 11.19
C ILE A 68 9.04 5.40 11.33
N ARG A 69 8.74 6.34 10.45
CA ARG A 69 7.43 6.96 10.33
C ARG A 69 6.95 6.83 8.89
N PHE A 70 5.97 5.99 8.64
CA PHE A 70 5.43 5.77 7.30
C PHE A 70 4.58 6.94 6.81
N ASN A 71 3.85 7.61 7.70
CA ASN A 71 2.99 8.76 7.38
C ASN A 71 1.94 8.44 6.29
N PHE A 72 1.40 7.21 6.30
CA PHE A 72 0.39 6.76 5.35
C PHE A 72 -0.83 7.68 5.32
N LEU A 73 -1.47 7.80 4.15
CA LEU A 73 -2.70 8.56 3.93
C LEU A 73 -2.56 10.06 4.25
N SER A 74 -1.35 10.62 4.29
CA SER A 74 -1.14 12.05 4.46
C SER A 74 -1.57 12.85 3.21
N SER A 75 -1.37 12.30 2.01
CA SER A 75 -1.82 12.89 0.75
C SER A 75 -3.34 12.66 0.51
N PRO A 76 -4.08 13.69 0.06
CA PRO A 76 -5.44 13.49 -0.48
C PRO A 76 -5.47 12.48 -1.63
N HIS A 77 -4.49 12.53 -2.53
CA HIS A 77 -4.35 11.62 -3.66
C HIS A 77 -4.42 10.14 -3.22
N ASP A 78 -3.67 9.76 -2.19
CA ASP A 78 -3.65 8.39 -1.70
C ASP A 78 -4.99 7.98 -1.08
N ARG A 79 -5.63 8.90 -0.34
CA ARG A 79 -6.95 8.66 0.25
C ARG A 79 -8.01 8.45 -0.83
N ASP A 80 -8.06 9.34 -1.82
CA ASP A 80 -9.04 9.30 -2.90
C ASP A 80 -8.83 8.06 -3.78
N GLY A 81 -7.57 7.74 -4.11
CA GLY A 81 -7.21 6.56 -4.88
C GLY A 81 -7.61 5.26 -4.17
N LEU A 82 -7.37 5.18 -2.84
CA LEU A 82 -7.74 4.01 -2.07
C LEU A 82 -9.26 3.83 -1.95
N LEU A 83 -10.00 4.93 -1.72
CA LEU A 83 -11.46 4.92 -1.72
C LEU A 83 -12.04 4.48 -3.07
N ALA A 84 -11.50 5.01 -4.16
CA ALA A 84 -11.90 4.59 -5.51
C ALA A 84 -11.63 3.09 -5.73
N ALA A 85 -10.49 2.58 -5.26
CA ALA A 85 -10.15 1.16 -5.36
C ALA A 85 -11.11 0.27 -4.53
N MET A 86 -11.50 0.69 -3.32
CA MET A 86 -12.49 -0.02 -2.51
C MET A 86 -13.85 -0.06 -3.20
N ARG A 87 -14.32 1.06 -3.75
CA ARG A 87 -15.57 1.11 -4.52
C ARG A 87 -15.52 0.23 -5.76
N LYS A 88 -14.39 0.22 -6.49
CA LYS A 88 -14.19 -0.67 -7.63
C LYS A 88 -14.26 -2.13 -7.21
N GLY A 89 -13.74 -2.49 -6.06
CA GLY A 89 -13.87 -3.84 -5.49
C GLY A 89 -15.35 -4.22 -5.25
N ARG A 90 -16.14 -3.33 -4.65
CA ARG A 90 -17.59 -3.53 -4.48
C ARG A 90 -18.34 -3.67 -5.79
N GLU A 91 -18.03 -2.80 -6.77
CA GLU A 91 -18.59 -2.86 -8.12
C GLU A 91 -18.33 -4.23 -8.78
N LEU A 92 -17.10 -4.73 -8.68
CA LEU A 92 -16.73 -6.04 -9.21
C LEU A 92 -17.55 -7.17 -8.55
N MET A 93 -17.68 -7.15 -7.22
CA MET A 93 -18.46 -8.17 -6.50
C MET A 93 -19.96 -8.10 -6.81
N ALA A 94 -20.48 -6.92 -7.14
CA ALA A 94 -21.87 -6.73 -7.55
C ALA A 94 -22.13 -7.12 -9.01
N SER A 95 -21.10 -7.43 -9.81
CA SER A 95 -21.27 -7.87 -11.20
C SER A 95 -21.99 -9.22 -11.28
N PRO A 96 -22.90 -9.44 -12.27
CA PRO A 96 -23.78 -10.62 -12.29
C PRO A 96 -23.07 -11.96 -12.12
N PRO A 97 -21.91 -12.24 -12.76
CA PRO A 97 -21.22 -13.52 -12.56
C PRO A 97 -20.72 -13.75 -11.14
N LEU A 98 -20.26 -12.68 -10.45
CA LEU A 98 -19.69 -12.77 -9.11
C LEU A 98 -20.78 -12.66 -8.03
N ALA A 99 -21.77 -11.80 -8.22
CA ALA A 99 -22.85 -11.59 -7.26
C ALA A 99 -23.62 -12.89 -6.93
N ALA A 100 -23.74 -13.81 -7.90
CA ALA A 100 -24.34 -15.11 -7.68
C ALA A 100 -23.50 -16.06 -6.79
N MET A 101 -22.22 -15.77 -6.61
CA MET A 101 -21.26 -16.62 -5.88
C MET A 101 -20.91 -16.09 -4.50
N VAL A 102 -21.21 -14.82 -4.19
CA VAL A 102 -20.83 -14.17 -2.92
C VAL A 102 -22.03 -14.09 -1.97
N GLY A 103 -21.78 -14.38 -0.70
CA GLY A 103 -22.81 -14.34 0.34
C GLY A 103 -23.01 -12.96 0.97
N GLY A 104 -22.02 -12.08 0.82
CA GLY A 104 -22.05 -10.73 1.40
C GLY A 104 -20.66 -10.20 1.74
N GLU A 105 -20.57 -8.90 1.99
CA GLU A 105 -19.35 -8.22 2.42
C GLU A 105 -19.14 -8.40 3.92
N ILE A 106 -17.98 -8.94 4.29
CA ILE A 106 -17.60 -9.13 5.70
C ILE A 106 -16.88 -7.87 6.23
N ALA A 107 -15.95 -7.33 5.44
CA ALA A 107 -15.15 -6.16 5.78
C ALA A 107 -14.92 -5.29 4.54
N PRO A 108 -15.00 -3.97 4.66
CA PRO A 108 -15.30 -3.15 5.83
C PRO A 108 -16.73 -3.28 6.39
N GLY A 109 -17.63 -3.94 5.69
CA GLY A 109 -19.03 -4.10 6.03
C GLY A 109 -19.93 -3.16 5.21
N ILE A 110 -21.10 -3.68 4.81
CA ILE A 110 -22.06 -2.96 3.96
C ILE A 110 -22.66 -1.71 4.63
N ASP A 111 -22.54 -1.59 5.94
CA ASP A 111 -22.93 -0.42 6.73
C ASP A 111 -22.06 0.80 6.50
N LYS A 112 -20.82 0.61 6.04
CA LYS A 112 -19.86 1.71 5.76
C LYS A 112 -19.95 2.14 4.30
N GLN A 113 -20.62 3.28 4.06
CA GLN A 113 -20.91 3.77 2.71
C GLN A 113 -20.23 5.11 2.39
N THR A 114 -20.05 5.96 3.40
CA THR A 114 -19.44 7.29 3.21
C THR A 114 -17.92 7.20 3.14
N ASP A 115 -17.29 8.21 2.51
CA ASP A 115 -15.82 8.34 2.47
C ASP A 115 -15.22 8.41 3.88
N ALA A 116 -15.87 9.09 4.79
CA ALA A 116 -15.41 9.23 6.16
C ALA A 116 -15.39 7.87 6.89
N GLU A 117 -16.46 7.08 6.76
CA GLU A 117 -16.56 5.74 7.36
C GLU A 117 -15.54 4.77 6.77
N LEU A 118 -15.36 4.79 5.45
CA LEU A 118 -14.38 3.95 4.77
C LEU A 118 -12.95 4.32 5.16
N LEU A 119 -12.62 5.61 5.20
CA LEU A 119 -11.30 6.08 5.61
C LEU A 119 -11.00 5.78 7.08
N GLU A 120 -12.01 5.89 7.95
CA GLU A 120 -11.84 5.53 9.35
C GLU A 120 -11.58 4.01 9.50
N TRP A 121 -12.31 3.19 8.75
CA TRP A 121 -12.05 1.75 8.71
C TRP A 121 -10.63 1.46 8.18
N VAL A 122 -10.20 2.12 7.11
CA VAL A 122 -8.86 1.98 6.52
C VAL A 122 -7.77 2.31 7.55
N ARG A 123 -7.89 3.42 8.29
CA ARG A 123 -6.92 3.81 9.32
C ARG A 123 -6.71 2.75 10.40
N ASN A 124 -7.75 2.00 10.69
CA ASN A 124 -7.73 0.98 11.74
C ASN A 124 -7.37 -0.44 11.22
N ASN A 125 -7.43 -0.68 9.90
CA ASN A 125 -7.34 -2.04 9.34
C ASN A 125 -6.34 -2.18 8.20
N ALA A 126 -5.86 -1.07 7.60
CA ALA A 126 -4.90 -1.15 6.52
C ALA A 126 -3.50 -1.50 7.04
N GLU A 127 -2.75 -2.18 6.19
CA GLU A 127 -1.37 -2.56 6.45
C GLU A 127 -0.46 -2.12 5.31
N THR A 128 0.83 -2.09 5.58
CA THR A 128 1.84 -1.93 4.54
C THR A 128 1.88 -3.15 3.63
N THR A 129 2.20 -2.93 2.34
CA THR A 129 2.51 -4.01 1.39
C THR A 129 3.95 -4.53 1.54
N TYR A 130 4.73 -3.98 2.49
CA TYR A 130 6.13 -4.31 2.74
C TYR A 130 7.05 -4.03 1.53
N HIS A 131 6.72 -3.02 0.73
CA HIS A 131 7.50 -2.56 -0.42
C HIS A 131 7.88 -1.06 -0.30
N PRO A 132 8.55 -0.62 0.80
CA PRO A 132 9.00 0.76 0.91
C PRO A 132 10.08 1.06 -0.10
N ILE A 133 10.07 2.29 -0.63
CA ILE A 133 11.03 2.81 -1.60
C ILE A 133 11.53 4.20 -1.16
N GLY A 134 12.57 4.71 -1.81
CA GLY A 134 12.94 6.13 -1.77
C GLY A 134 13.84 6.57 -0.63
N THR A 135 14.07 5.76 0.42
CA THR A 135 14.91 6.18 1.57
C THR A 135 16.40 6.35 1.23
N CYS A 136 16.87 5.73 0.15
CA CYS A 136 18.20 5.94 -0.44
C CYS A 136 18.07 6.32 -1.92
N LYS A 137 17.11 7.21 -2.26
CA LYS A 137 16.74 7.50 -3.64
C LYS A 137 17.93 7.84 -4.53
N MET A 138 17.86 7.34 -5.76
CA MET A 138 18.79 7.67 -6.84
C MET A 138 18.50 9.07 -7.38
N GLY A 139 19.54 9.82 -7.70
CA GLY A 139 19.39 11.12 -8.33
C GLY A 139 20.65 11.97 -8.26
N MET A 140 20.50 13.22 -8.74
CA MET A 140 21.55 14.25 -8.72
C MET A 140 21.14 15.45 -7.85
N ASP A 141 19.93 15.43 -7.29
CA ASP A 141 19.45 16.49 -6.40
C ASP A 141 20.09 16.37 -5.00
N PRO A 142 20.07 17.43 -4.17
CA PRO A 142 20.72 17.43 -2.86
C PRO A 142 20.20 16.39 -1.87
N MET A 143 19.01 15.81 -2.12
CA MET A 143 18.42 14.77 -1.29
C MET A 143 18.69 13.36 -1.83
N ALA A 144 19.35 13.23 -2.99
CA ALA A 144 19.72 11.92 -3.53
C ALA A 144 20.84 11.30 -2.70
N VAL A 145 20.69 10.02 -2.41
CA VAL A 145 21.68 9.25 -1.63
C VAL A 145 22.65 8.51 -2.54
N VAL A 146 22.19 8.03 -3.69
CA VAL A 146 23.02 7.31 -4.66
C VAL A 146 22.94 7.90 -6.06
N ASP A 147 24.00 7.69 -6.84
CA ASP A 147 24.04 8.04 -8.27
C ASP A 147 23.41 6.93 -9.15
N SER A 148 23.41 7.15 -10.48
CA SER A 148 22.87 6.19 -11.46
C SER A 148 23.63 4.86 -11.53
N GLN A 149 24.77 4.74 -10.86
CA GLN A 149 25.54 3.51 -10.69
C GLN A 149 25.41 2.92 -9.29
N LEU A 150 24.42 3.39 -8.51
CA LEU A 150 24.11 2.98 -7.15
C LEU A 150 25.18 3.32 -6.11
N ARG A 151 26.15 4.17 -6.44
CA ARG A 151 27.23 4.58 -5.53
C ARG A 151 26.71 5.67 -4.61
N VAL A 152 27.03 5.55 -3.32
CA VAL A 152 26.68 6.56 -2.31
C VAL A 152 27.45 7.84 -2.57
N HIS A 153 26.75 8.97 -2.66
CA HIS A 153 27.39 10.27 -2.82
C HIS A 153 28.32 10.58 -1.65
N GLY A 154 29.55 10.97 -1.94
CA GLY A 154 30.54 11.38 -0.95
C GLY A 154 31.23 10.23 -0.19
N ILE A 155 30.95 8.97 -0.48
CA ILE A 155 31.59 7.80 0.13
C ILE A 155 32.12 6.86 -0.96
N GLU A 156 33.42 6.65 -0.98
CA GLU A 156 34.05 5.73 -1.94
C GLU A 156 33.81 4.25 -1.56
N GLY A 157 33.61 3.42 -2.57
CA GLY A 157 33.51 1.96 -2.41
C GLY A 157 32.18 1.47 -1.83
N LEU A 158 31.22 2.34 -1.54
CA LEU A 158 29.91 1.98 -0.99
C LEU A 158 28.80 2.11 -2.03
N ARG A 159 27.92 1.12 -2.08
CA ARG A 159 26.69 1.12 -2.91
C ARG A 159 25.47 0.67 -2.10
N VAL A 160 24.29 1.13 -2.53
CA VAL A 160 22.99 0.60 -2.10
C VAL A 160 22.33 -0.05 -3.30
N ALA A 161 21.83 -1.29 -3.13
CA ALA A 161 21.22 -2.08 -4.19
C ALA A 161 19.97 -2.84 -3.69
N ASP A 162 18.97 -2.09 -3.28
CA ASP A 162 17.63 -2.58 -2.91
C ASP A 162 16.56 -1.58 -3.34
N ALA A 163 15.29 -1.81 -3.00
CA ALA A 163 14.17 -0.96 -3.41
C ALA A 163 14.26 0.49 -2.88
N SER A 164 15.07 0.76 -1.85
CA SER A 164 15.25 2.11 -1.31
C SER A 164 15.85 3.11 -2.30
N ILE A 165 16.54 2.62 -3.35
CA ILE A 165 17.11 3.46 -4.40
C ILE A 165 16.08 4.05 -5.37
N MET A 166 14.87 3.49 -5.44
CA MET A 166 13.82 3.93 -6.36
C MET A 166 13.37 5.33 -5.97
N PRO A 167 13.41 6.33 -6.90
CA PRO A 167 13.11 7.73 -6.56
C PRO A 167 11.62 8.02 -6.46
N THR A 168 10.77 7.21 -7.14
CA THR A 168 9.29 7.34 -7.20
C THR A 168 8.64 5.98 -7.41
#